data_3a4475f75e86bdfa12a865038f67c4a8
#
_entry.id   3a4475f75e86bdfa12a865038f67c4a8
#
_cell.length_a   1.000
_cell.length_b   1.000
_cell.length_c   1.000
_cell.angle_alpha   90.00
_cell.angle_beta   90.00
_cell.angle_gamma   90.00
#
_symmetry.space_group_name_H-M   'P 1'
#
loop_
_entity.id
_entity.type
_entity.pdbx_description
1 polymer ?
#
loop_
_entity_poly.entity_id
_entity_poly.type
_entity_poly.pdbx_seq_one_letter_code
_entity_poly.pdbx_strand_id
1 'polypeptide(L)'
;MYDNLMDDIEGVFSTASWTANNIDIYPDNYQGVINTETEFLRLNVLPSTSGYLAHGGNKNLSGLVAIKIFVKAGEGQSRIMEIADILDNNLQNKRLTNGTELSTSYINVEGLDPANKSLYSANYIIPFKIYGE
;
A
#
# COMPACT_ATOMS: atom_id res chain seq x y z
N MET A 1 -9.77 -13.95 8.57
CA MET A 1 -8.80 -13.81 7.45
C MET A 1 -8.74 -12.37 6.91
N TYR A 2 -9.87 -11.82 6.52
CA TYR A 2 -9.87 -10.44 5.98
C TYR A 2 -9.47 -9.40 7.02
N ASP A 3 -9.99 -9.51 8.24
CA ASP A 3 -9.60 -8.59 9.33
C ASP A 3 -8.12 -8.69 9.64
N ASN A 4 -7.57 -9.90 9.66
CA ASN A 4 -6.14 -10.11 9.92
C ASN A 4 -5.28 -9.51 8.81
N LEU A 5 -5.73 -9.60 7.57
CA LEU A 5 -5.05 -8.97 6.43
C LEU A 5 -5.00 -7.45 6.61
N MET A 6 -6.13 -6.82 6.93
CA MET A 6 -6.18 -5.38 7.13
C MET A 6 -5.37 -4.94 8.33
N ASP A 7 -5.45 -5.69 9.45
CA ASP A 7 -4.64 -5.40 10.63
C ASP A 7 -3.15 -5.46 10.32
N ASP A 8 -2.72 -6.45 9.55
CA ASP A 8 -1.32 -6.58 9.15
C ASP A 8 -0.87 -5.39 8.29
N ILE A 9 -1.65 -5.04 7.27
CA ILE A 9 -1.28 -3.96 6.36
C ILE A 9 -1.29 -2.61 7.08
N GLU A 10 -2.34 -2.31 7.83
CA GLU A 10 -2.43 -1.04 8.57
C GLU A 10 -1.39 -0.96 9.67
N GLY A 11 -1.05 -2.10 10.28
CA GLY A 11 -0.04 -2.17 11.33
C GLY A 11 1.34 -1.72 10.87
N VAL A 12 1.70 -1.95 9.61
CA VAL A 12 2.97 -1.48 9.04
C VAL A 12 3.08 0.03 9.15
N PHE A 13 1.98 0.73 8.88
CA PHE A 13 1.95 2.19 8.87
C PHE A 13 1.81 2.80 10.26
N SER A 14 1.70 1.97 11.29
CA SER A 14 1.74 2.39 12.69
C SER A 14 3.12 2.21 13.33
N THR A 15 4.07 1.58 12.62
CA THR A 15 5.41 1.35 13.14
C THR A 15 6.24 2.61 13.20
N ALA A 16 7.21 2.66 14.11
CA ALA A 16 8.15 3.79 14.20
C ALA A 16 8.96 3.97 12.92
N SER A 17 9.29 2.88 12.25
CA SER A 17 10.02 2.91 10.97
C SER A 17 9.27 3.70 9.89
N TRP A 18 7.95 3.58 9.86
CA TRP A 18 7.13 4.33 8.90
C TRP A 18 6.85 5.75 9.39
N THR A 19 6.39 5.91 10.64
CA THR A 19 5.94 7.20 11.17
C THR A 19 7.05 8.23 11.23
N ALA A 20 8.31 7.79 11.31
CA ALA A 20 9.47 8.69 11.28
C ALA A 20 9.58 9.47 9.97
N ASN A 21 8.95 9.04 8.90
CA ASN A 21 8.99 9.72 7.59
C ASN A 21 7.99 10.86 7.47
N ASN A 22 7.03 10.97 8.38
CA ASN A 22 6.00 12.02 8.40
C ASN A 22 5.21 12.14 7.10
N ILE A 23 4.89 11.01 6.48
CA ILE A 23 4.08 10.95 5.28
C ILE A 23 2.69 10.47 5.67
N ASP A 24 1.66 11.27 5.39
CA ASP A 24 0.29 10.92 5.70
C ASP A 24 -0.20 9.81 4.77
N ILE A 25 -0.93 8.85 5.34
CA ILE A 25 -1.57 7.79 4.57
C ILE A 25 -3.05 7.72 4.92
N TYR A 26 -3.89 7.67 3.90
CA TYR A 26 -5.36 7.64 4.04
C TYR A 26 -5.91 6.37 3.41
N PRO A 27 -6.98 5.78 3.98
CA PRO A 27 -7.70 4.71 3.29
C PRO A 27 -8.34 5.24 2.00
N ASP A 28 -8.53 4.37 1.03
CA ASP A 28 -9.05 4.75 -0.29
C ASP A 28 -10.45 5.39 -0.21
N ASN A 29 -11.26 4.96 0.76
CA ASN A 29 -12.60 5.47 0.97
C ASN A 29 -12.69 6.65 1.95
N TYR A 30 -11.55 7.28 2.26
CA TYR A 30 -11.52 8.41 3.17
C TYR A 30 -12.27 9.60 2.57
N GLN A 31 -13.22 10.14 3.32
CA GLN A 31 -14.07 11.25 2.90
C GLN A 31 -13.81 12.56 3.65
N GLY A 32 -12.82 12.57 4.54
CA GLY A 32 -12.43 13.77 5.26
C GLY A 32 -11.57 14.71 4.42
N VAL A 33 -11.11 15.78 5.05
CA VAL A 33 -10.22 16.74 4.40
C VAL A 33 -8.81 16.18 4.33
N ILE A 34 -8.24 16.14 3.12
CA ILE A 34 -6.87 15.72 2.90
C ILE A 34 -6.01 16.98 2.70
N ASN A 35 -4.88 17.03 3.41
CA ASN A 35 -3.92 18.11 3.21
C ASN A 35 -3.14 17.85 1.91
N THR A 36 -3.49 18.59 0.84
CA THR A 36 -2.86 18.46 -0.46
C THR A 36 -1.61 19.33 -0.62
N GLU A 37 -1.24 20.11 0.40
CA GLU A 37 -0.03 20.92 0.37
C GLU A 37 1.23 20.11 0.65
N THR A 38 1.06 18.93 1.23
CA THR A 38 2.14 17.99 1.48
C THR A 38 1.88 16.70 0.70
N GLU A 39 2.92 15.91 0.50
CA GLU A 39 2.77 14.59 -0.09
C GLU A 39 1.93 13.68 0.79
N PHE A 40 1.17 12.79 0.18
CA PHE A 40 0.33 11.83 0.90
C PHE A 40 0.12 10.57 0.08
N LEU A 41 -0.35 9.53 0.75
CA LEU A 41 -0.63 8.23 0.15
C LEU A 41 -2.09 7.85 0.33
N ARG A 42 -2.62 7.07 -0.60
CA ARG A 42 -3.91 6.39 -0.45
C ARG A 42 -3.70 4.89 -0.51
N LEU A 43 -4.21 4.21 0.50
CA LEU A 43 -4.07 2.76 0.64
C LEU A 43 -5.34 2.06 0.17
N ASN A 44 -5.17 1.09 -0.73
CA ASN A 44 -6.25 0.22 -1.15
C ASN A 44 -5.76 -1.23 -1.17
N VAL A 45 -6.50 -2.11 -0.53
CA VAL A 45 -6.19 -3.54 -0.51
C VAL A 45 -7.20 -4.25 -1.40
N LEU A 46 -6.72 -4.96 -2.41
CA LEU A 46 -7.52 -5.57 -3.46
C LEU A 46 -7.38 -7.11 -3.41
N PRO A 47 -8.20 -7.79 -2.59
CA PRO A 47 -8.23 -9.26 -2.63
C PRO A 47 -8.72 -9.72 -3.99
N SER A 48 -8.02 -10.66 -4.61
CA SER A 48 -8.37 -11.09 -5.95
C SER A 48 -8.83 -12.54 -6.00
N THR A 49 -8.16 -13.44 -5.28
CA THR A 49 -8.49 -14.85 -5.29
C THR A 49 -8.43 -15.44 -3.89
N SER A 50 -9.28 -16.41 -3.64
CA SER A 50 -9.21 -17.22 -2.44
C SER A 50 -9.39 -18.69 -2.82
N GLY A 51 -8.83 -19.57 -2.00
CA GLY A 51 -8.93 -20.99 -2.26
C GLY A 51 -8.51 -21.82 -1.06
N TYR A 52 -8.62 -23.13 -1.19
CA TYR A 52 -8.19 -24.07 -0.16
C TYR A 52 -6.81 -24.60 -0.52
N LEU A 53 -5.91 -24.63 0.46
CA LEU A 53 -4.58 -25.20 0.29
C LEU A 53 -4.61 -26.71 0.21
N ALA A 54 -5.58 -27.34 0.89
CA ALA A 54 -5.74 -28.77 0.93
C ALA A 54 -7.21 -29.13 1.05
N HIS A 55 -7.55 -30.34 0.67
CA HIS A 55 -8.91 -30.87 0.77
C HIS A 55 -9.36 -30.87 2.24
N GLY A 56 -10.41 -30.09 2.53
CA GLY A 56 -10.88 -29.91 3.89
C GLY A 56 -9.99 -29.08 4.79
N GLY A 57 -8.98 -28.41 4.21
CA GLY A 57 -7.95 -27.70 4.95
C GLY A 57 -8.10 -26.20 4.95
N ASN A 58 -6.98 -25.53 5.06
CA ASN A 58 -6.89 -24.11 5.26
C ASN A 58 -7.15 -23.33 3.97
N LYS A 59 -7.70 -22.14 4.11
CA LYS A 59 -7.86 -21.20 3.01
C LYS A 59 -6.59 -20.39 2.82
N ASN A 60 -6.37 -19.95 1.59
CA ASN A 60 -5.47 -18.86 1.31
C ASN A 60 -6.21 -17.73 0.57
N LEU A 61 -5.70 -16.53 0.71
CA LEU A 61 -6.20 -15.35 0.03
C LEU A 61 -5.02 -14.63 -0.58
N SER A 62 -5.13 -14.25 -1.83
CA SER A 62 -4.09 -13.50 -2.51
C SER A 62 -4.70 -12.29 -3.20
N GLY A 63 -3.86 -11.31 -3.52
CA GLY A 63 -4.29 -10.10 -4.19
C GLY A 63 -3.17 -9.09 -4.25
N LEU A 64 -3.55 -7.82 -4.30
CA LEU A 64 -2.64 -6.70 -4.42
C LEU A 64 -2.90 -5.68 -3.33
N VAL A 65 -1.82 -5.10 -2.80
CA VAL A 65 -1.90 -3.87 -2.04
C VAL A 65 -1.50 -2.76 -3.01
N ALA A 66 -2.40 -1.83 -3.24
CA ALA A 66 -2.16 -0.69 -4.12
C ALA A 66 -2.08 0.58 -3.27
N ILE A 67 -0.94 1.25 -3.36
CA ILE A 67 -0.71 2.50 -2.64
C ILE A 67 -0.49 3.58 -3.67
N LYS A 68 -1.45 4.51 -3.76
CA LYS A 68 -1.32 5.63 -4.68
C LYS A 68 -0.53 6.74 -3.99
N ILE A 69 0.57 7.13 -4.62
CA ILE A 69 1.49 8.13 -4.10
C ILE A 69 1.19 9.46 -4.77
N PHE A 70 0.94 10.50 -3.98
CA PHE A 70 0.71 11.86 -4.48
C PHE A 70 1.82 12.77 -4.00
N VAL A 71 2.46 13.46 -4.94
CA VAL A 71 3.43 14.52 -4.66
C VAL A 71 3.01 15.79 -5.38
N LYS A 72 3.55 16.93 -4.99
CA LYS A 72 3.26 18.18 -5.69
C LYS A 72 3.79 18.14 -7.13
N ALA A 73 2.99 18.66 -8.06
CA ALA A 73 3.44 18.82 -9.43
C ALA A 73 4.69 19.72 -9.46
N GLY A 74 5.69 19.31 -10.23
CA GLY A 74 6.97 20.00 -10.30
C GLY A 74 8.09 19.38 -9.47
N GLU A 75 7.78 18.52 -8.50
CA GLU A 75 8.81 17.77 -7.76
C GLU A 75 9.32 16.57 -8.54
N GLY A 76 8.56 16.14 -9.55
CA GLY A 76 8.96 15.10 -10.49
C GLY A 76 8.97 13.70 -9.92
N GLN A 77 9.54 12.80 -10.72
CA GLN A 77 9.54 11.37 -10.39
C GLN A 77 10.53 11.01 -9.28
N SER A 78 11.55 11.84 -9.04
CA SER A 78 12.56 11.54 -8.00
C SER A 78 11.93 11.35 -6.63
N ARG A 79 11.01 12.23 -6.26
CA ARG A 79 10.35 12.11 -4.94
C ARG A 79 9.47 10.88 -4.87
N ILE A 80 8.78 10.53 -5.96
CA ILE A 80 7.98 9.31 -6.02
C ILE A 80 8.87 8.08 -5.83
N MET A 81 10.02 8.05 -6.48
CA MET A 81 10.95 6.92 -6.34
C MET A 81 11.53 6.82 -4.92
N GLU A 82 11.81 7.95 -4.28
CA GLU A 82 12.24 7.96 -2.88
C GLU A 82 11.16 7.39 -1.95
N ILE A 83 9.89 7.77 -2.15
CA ILE A 83 8.79 7.25 -1.36
C ILE A 83 8.60 5.75 -1.64
N ALA A 84 8.74 5.32 -2.88
CA ALA A 84 8.68 3.90 -3.23
C ALA A 84 9.77 3.10 -2.52
N ASP A 85 10.98 3.62 -2.42
CA ASP A 85 12.06 2.98 -1.67
C ASP A 85 11.74 2.88 -0.18
N ILE A 86 11.14 3.92 0.39
CA ILE A 86 10.71 3.88 1.80
C ILE A 86 9.65 2.80 1.99
N LEU A 87 8.69 2.70 1.07
CA LEU A 87 7.67 1.66 1.12
C LEU A 87 8.29 0.27 0.99
N ASP A 88 9.24 0.09 0.09
CA ASP A 88 9.95 -1.18 -0.06
C ASP A 88 10.66 -1.60 1.23
N ASN A 89 11.29 -0.67 1.92
CA ASN A 89 11.95 -0.95 3.19
C ASN A 89 10.98 -1.44 4.26
N ASN A 90 9.73 -1.04 4.19
CA ASN A 90 8.72 -1.41 5.17
C ASN A 90 7.87 -2.62 4.75
N LEU A 91 7.77 -2.90 3.46
CA LEU A 91 6.80 -3.85 2.93
C LEU A 91 7.42 -5.01 2.15
N GLN A 92 8.43 -4.74 1.32
CA GLN A 92 8.89 -5.71 0.33
C GLN A 92 9.47 -6.97 0.95
N ASN A 93 9.01 -8.12 0.48
CA ASN A 93 9.46 -9.45 0.90
C ASN A 93 9.35 -9.69 2.41
N LYS A 94 8.35 -9.10 3.05
CA LYS A 94 8.13 -9.25 4.48
C LYS A 94 6.96 -10.16 4.79
N ARG A 95 7.06 -10.83 5.92
CA ARG A 95 5.96 -11.57 6.52
C ARG A 95 5.47 -10.81 7.74
N LEU A 96 4.18 -10.51 7.79
CA LEU A 96 3.58 -9.70 8.83
C LEU A 96 3.02 -10.58 9.96
N THR A 97 2.61 -9.94 11.05
CA THR A 97 2.28 -10.60 12.32
C THR A 97 1.23 -11.71 12.18
N ASN A 98 0.18 -11.48 11.40
CA ASN A 98 -0.90 -12.47 11.23
C ASN A 98 -0.66 -13.40 10.04
N GLY A 99 0.54 -13.36 9.46
CA GLY A 99 0.92 -14.29 8.40
C GLY A 99 0.76 -13.77 6.99
N THR A 100 0.45 -12.49 6.81
CA THR A 100 0.45 -11.89 5.48
C THR A 100 1.87 -11.84 4.94
N GLU A 101 2.07 -12.41 3.76
CA GLU A 101 3.35 -12.39 3.06
C GLU A 101 3.27 -11.42 1.90
N LEU A 102 4.23 -10.49 1.85
CA LEU A 102 4.36 -9.51 0.78
C LEU A 102 5.48 -9.91 -0.15
N SER A 103 5.26 -9.76 -1.44
CA SER A 103 6.24 -10.11 -2.48
C SER A 103 7.03 -8.89 -2.93
N THR A 104 7.52 -8.92 -4.15
CA THR A 104 8.25 -7.82 -4.75
C THR A 104 7.29 -6.81 -5.34
N SER A 105 7.53 -5.53 -5.05
CA SER A 105 6.72 -4.42 -5.54
C SER A 105 7.05 -4.05 -6.97
N TYR A 106 6.13 -3.31 -7.59
CA TYR A 106 6.41 -2.55 -8.80
C TYR A 106 5.66 -1.22 -8.76
N ILE A 107 6.10 -0.28 -9.58
CA ILE A 107 5.53 1.06 -9.60
C ILE A 107 5.07 1.42 -11.01
N ASN A 108 3.93 2.10 -11.10
CA ASN A 108 3.36 2.59 -12.34
C ASN A 108 3.10 4.10 -12.19
N VAL A 109 3.87 4.91 -12.89
CA VAL A 109 3.74 6.37 -12.81
C VAL A 109 2.60 6.81 -13.70
N GLU A 110 1.62 7.51 -13.11
CA GLU A 110 0.44 7.98 -13.84
C GLU A 110 0.57 9.39 -14.37
N GLY A 111 1.39 10.24 -13.75
CA GLY A 111 1.54 11.63 -14.11
C GLY A 111 0.66 12.57 -13.31
N LEU A 112 0.24 13.69 -13.92
CA LEU A 112 -0.61 14.66 -13.24
C LEU A 112 -1.98 14.05 -12.93
N ASP A 113 -2.50 14.35 -11.74
CA ASP A 113 -3.82 13.88 -11.33
C ASP A 113 -4.90 14.59 -12.16
N PRO A 114 -5.79 13.85 -12.83
CA PRO A 114 -6.87 14.47 -13.63
C PRO A 114 -7.81 15.33 -12.79
N ALA A 115 -8.04 14.98 -11.54
CA ALA A 115 -8.94 15.72 -10.65
C ALA A 115 -8.27 16.95 -10.03
N ASN A 116 -6.95 16.90 -9.84
CA ASN A 116 -6.19 18.01 -9.26
C ASN A 116 -4.80 18.07 -9.90
N LYS A 117 -4.64 18.92 -10.89
CA LYS A 117 -3.42 19.03 -11.69
C LYS A 117 -2.23 19.61 -10.91
N SER A 118 -2.45 20.05 -9.66
CA SER A 118 -1.35 20.45 -8.80
C SER A 118 -0.64 19.24 -8.14
N LEU A 119 -1.17 18.04 -8.37
CA LEU A 119 -0.62 16.80 -7.85
C LEU A 119 -0.10 15.91 -8.98
N TYR A 120 0.99 15.23 -8.71
CA TYR A 120 1.59 14.22 -9.58
C TYR A 120 1.53 12.88 -8.85
N SER A 121 1.11 11.82 -9.54
CA SER A 121 0.82 10.56 -8.86
C SER A 121 1.43 9.35 -9.54
N ALA A 122 1.59 8.31 -8.73
CA ALA A 122 2.00 6.98 -9.18
C ALA A 122 1.33 5.93 -8.31
N ASN A 123 1.23 4.71 -8.82
CA ASN A 123 0.76 3.56 -8.07
C ASN A 123 1.93 2.68 -7.67
N TYR A 124 2.07 2.44 -6.39
CA TYR A 124 2.95 1.43 -5.83
C TYR A 124 2.12 0.18 -5.58
N ILE A 125 2.49 -0.92 -6.20
CA ILE A 125 1.71 -2.15 -6.14
C ILE A 125 2.59 -3.27 -5.62
N ILE A 126 2.09 -3.99 -4.62
CA ILE A 126 2.80 -5.13 -4.05
C ILE A 126 1.83 -6.30 -3.88
N PRO A 127 2.13 -7.44 -4.47
CA PRO A 127 1.31 -8.63 -4.28
C PRO A 127 1.40 -9.15 -2.85
N PHE A 128 0.29 -9.67 -2.36
CA PHE A 128 0.27 -10.30 -1.05
C PHE A 128 -0.36 -11.69 -1.12
N LYS A 129 -0.06 -12.47 -0.09
CA LYS A 129 -0.72 -13.74 0.17
C LYS A 129 -0.85 -13.91 1.68
N ILE A 130 -2.02 -14.32 2.13
CA ILE A 130 -2.25 -14.66 3.52
C ILE A 130 -2.86 -16.05 3.61
N TYR A 131 -2.37 -16.85 4.55
CA TYR A 131 -2.88 -18.19 4.82
C TYR A 131 -3.75 -18.11 6.06
N GLY A 132 -5.01 -18.48 5.92
CA GLY A 132 -5.96 -18.49 7.00
C GLY A 132 -6.24 -19.91 7.49
N GLU A 133 -7.08 -19.98 8.49
CA GLU A 133 -7.54 -21.24 9.05
C GLU A 133 -8.93 -21.61 8.55
#